data_ba947ad8a73df52f307cab0f02a6a88c
#
_entry.id   ba947ad8a73df52f307cab0f02a6a88c
#
_cell.length_a   1.000
_cell.length_b   1.000
_cell.length_c   1.000
_cell.angle_alpha   90.00
_cell.angle_beta   90.00
_cell.angle_gamma   90.00
#
_symmetry.space_group_name_H-M   'P 1'
#
loop_
_entity.id
_entity.type
_entity.pdbx_description
1 polymer ?
#
loop_
_entity_poly.entity_id
_entity_poly.type
_entity_poly.pdbx_seq_one_letter_code
_entity_poly.pdbx_strand_id
1 'polypeptide(L)' 'MNKVLEDIAKALVEYPDDVTVTEVNKDGSTVLELRVNKDDMGKVIGKQGRIAKAIRTVVKAAASREDKKVVVEII' A
#
# COMPACT_ATOMS: atom_id res chain seq x y z
N MET A 1 2.05 4.31 -9.49
CA MET A 1 1.32 3.96 -8.25
C MET A 1 2.19 3.23 -7.23
N ASN A 2 3.03 2.32 -7.69
CA ASN A 2 3.91 1.57 -6.77
C ASN A 2 4.78 2.49 -5.91
N LYS A 3 5.36 3.52 -6.52
CA LYS A 3 6.23 4.43 -5.80
C LYS A 3 5.50 5.22 -4.73
N VAL A 4 4.28 5.63 -4.99
CA VAL A 4 3.47 6.36 -3.99
C VAL A 4 3.25 5.48 -2.76
N LEU A 5 2.82 4.24 -2.97
CA LEU A 5 2.60 3.29 -1.87
C LEU A 5 3.90 2.96 -1.15
N GLU A 6 4.96 2.73 -1.91
CA GLU A 6 6.29 2.43 -1.36
C GLU A 6 6.79 3.57 -0.48
N ASP A 7 6.68 4.81 -0.96
CA ASP A 7 7.15 5.97 -0.21
C ASP A 7 6.36 6.17 1.08
N ILE A 8 5.04 5.96 1.03
CA ILE A 8 4.19 6.05 2.22
C ILE A 8 4.60 5.00 3.24
N ALA A 9 4.75 3.75 2.80
CA ALA A 9 5.12 2.66 3.70
C ALA A 9 6.50 2.89 4.32
N LYS A 10 7.47 3.30 3.52
CA LYS A 10 8.83 3.56 4.02
C LYS A 10 8.88 4.67 5.05
N ALA A 11 7.98 5.63 4.96
CA ALA A 11 7.91 6.72 5.93
C ALA A 11 7.34 6.27 7.28
N LEU A 12 6.61 5.16 7.31
CA LEU A 12 5.93 4.67 8.51
C LEU A 12 6.72 3.61 9.29
N VAL A 13 7.62 2.89 8.62
CA VAL A 13 8.25 1.69 9.19
C VAL A 13 9.64 1.94 9.71
N GLU A 14 10.11 1.02 10.57
CA GLU A 14 11.49 1.04 11.08
C GLU A 14 12.48 0.38 10.12
N TYR A 15 12.00 -0.55 9.29
CA TYR A 15 12.84 -1.32 8.37
C TYR A 15 12.43 -1.01 6.92
N PRO A 16 12.74 0.20 6.43
CA PRO A 16 12.30 0.60 5.08
C PRO A 16 12.87 -0.26 3.96
N ASP A 17 14.03 -0.87 4.18
CA ASP A 17 14.64 -1.75 3.18
C ASP A 17 13.84 -3.04 2.97
N ASP A 18 12.98 -3.39 3.91
CA ASP A 18 12.13 -4.57 3.82
C ASP A 18 10.78 -4.28 3.17
N VAL A 19 10.53 -3.02 2.81
CA VAL A 19 9.30 -2.64 2.13
C VAL A 19 9.36 -3.09 0.67
N THR A 20 8.37 -3.85 0.25
CA THR A 20 8.26 -4.32 -1.14
C THR A 20 6.82 -4.11 -1.61
N VAL A 21 6.68 -3.56 -2.81
CA VAL A 21 5.37 -3.42 -3.46
C VAL A 21 5.40 -4.21 -4.75
N THR A 22 4.50 -5.18 -4.88
CA THR A 22 4.37 -6.00 -6.07
C THR A 22 3.05 -5.65 -6.77
N GLU A 23 3.12 -5.40 -8.07
CA GLU A 23 1.95 -5.08 -8.87
C GLU A 23 1.46 -6.34 -9.57
N VAL A 24 0.17 -6.64 -9.38
CA VAL A 24 -0.48 -7.77 -10.04
C VAL A 24 -1.71 -7.26 -10.77
N ASN A 25 -1.82 -7.59 -12.05
CA ASN A 25 -2.99 -7.20 -12.86
C ASN A 25 -3.96 -8.37 -12.93
N LYS A 26 -5.20 -8.14 -12.52
CA LYS A 26 -6.27 -9.14 -12.53
C LYS A 26 -7.56 -8.52 -13.06
N ASP A 27 -8.11 -9.10 -14.12
CA ASP A 27 -9.45 -8.74 -14.61
C ASP A 27 -9.70 -7.25 -14.75
N GLY A 28 -8.73 -6.53 -15.32
CA GLY A 28 -8.83 -5.09 -15.53
C GLY A 28 -8.56 -4.24 -14.30
N SER A 29 -8.21 -4.88 -13.18
CA SER A 29 -7.83 -4.18 -11.95
C SER A 29 -6.36 -4.43 -11.64
N THR A 30 -5.72 -3.46 -11.00
CA THR A 30 -4.35 -3.60 -10.51
C THR A 30 -4.39 -3.80 -9.01
N VAL A 31 -3.74 -4.84 -8.53
CA VAL A 31 -3.58 -5.09 -7.10
C VAL A 31 -2.14 -4.77 -6.72
N LEU A 32 -1.96 -3.90 -5.76
CA LEU A 32 -0.65 -3.58 -5.20
C LEU A 32 -0.50 -4.35 -3.89
N GLU A 33 0.42 -5.30 -3.88
CA GLU A 33 0.69 -6.11 -2.69
C GLU A 33 1.84 -5.49 -1.93
N LEU A 34 1.53 -4.96 -0.75
CA LEU A 34 2.52 -4.35 0.13
C LEU A 34 3.03 -5.37 1.13
N ARG A 35 4.34 -5.53 1.19
CA ARG A 35 5.01 -6.36 2.19
C ARG A 35 5.95 -5.50 3.01
N VAL A 36 5.96 -5.71 4.30
CA VAL A 36 6.87 -5.04 5.23
C VAL A 36 7.44 -6.06 6.19
N ASN A 37 8.45 -5.66 6.96
CA ASN A 37 8.96 -6.50 8.03
C ASN A 37 7.80 -6.82 8.98
N LYS A 38 7.72 -8.06 9.48
CA LYS A 38 6.62 -8.48 10.35
C LYS A 38 6.50 -7.59 11.60
N ASP A 39 7.61 -7.04 12.07
CA ASP A 39 7.61 -6.15 13.23
C ASP A 39 7.01 -4.78 12.91
N ASP A 40 6.89 -4.46 11.63
CA ASP A 40 6.32 -3.21 11.15
C ASP A 40 4.85 -3.32 10.74
N MET A 41 4.28 -4.52 10.75
CA MET A 41 2.89 -4.72 10.32
C MET A 41 1.91 -3.80 11.05
N GLY A 42 2.06 -3.66 12.36
CA GLY A 42 1.20 -2.79 13.14
C GLY A 42 1.30 -1.32 12.73
N LYS A 43 2.45 -0.92 12.18
CA LYS A 43 2.68 0.47 11.76
C LYS A 43 1.99 0.82 10.46
N VAL A 44 1.77 -0.17 9.60
CA VAL A 44 1.08 0.05 8.33
C VAL A 44 -0.41 -0.28 8.41
N ILE A 45 -0.81 -1.06 9.40
CA ILE A 45 -2.23 -1.37 9.65
C ILE A 45 -2.85 -0.33 10.57
N GLY A 46 -2.17 -0.05 11.68
CA GLY A 46 -2.63 0.88 12.68
C GLY A 46 -3.75 0.33 13.55
N LYS A 47 -4.15 1.12 14.53
CA LYS A 47 -5.19 0.74 15.48
C LYS A 47 -6.51 0.61 14.74
N GLN A 48 -7.15 -0.54 14.84
CA GLN A 48 -8.41 -0.82 14.16
C GLN A 48 -8.34 -0.69 12.63
N GLY A 49 -7.14 -0.85 12.07
CA GLY A 49 -6.95 -0.77 10.62
C GLY A 49 -6.99 0.64 10.05
N ARG A 50 -6.91 1.67 10.87
CA ARG A 50 -7.05 3.06 10.42
C ARG A 50 -5.97 3.52 9.48
N ILE A 51 -4.72 3.09 9.71
CA ILE A 51 -3.61 3.48 8.83
C ILE A 51 -3.76 2.78 7.48
N ALA A 52 -4.08 1.50 7.48
CA ALA A 52 -4.31 0.75 6.24
C ALA A 52 -5.45 1.37 5.43
N LYS A 53 -6.52 1.77 6.10
CA LYS A 53 -7.66 2.43 5.45
C LYS A 53 -7.24 3.76 4.83
N ALA A 54 -6.43 4.55 5.53
CA ALA A 54 -5.93 5.83 5.03
C ALA A 54 -5.03 5.61 3.80
N ILE A 55 -4.15 4.63 3.85
CA ILE A 55 -3.27 4.28 2.73
C ILE A 55 -4.11 3.92 1.50
N ARG A 56 -5.11 3.07 1.68
CA ARG A 56 -6.01 2.68 0.59
C ARG A 56 -6.74 3.87 -0.01
N THR A 57 -7.18 4.79 0.82
CA THR A 57 -7.89 6.00 0.38
C THR A 57 -6.99 6.88 -0.47
N VAL A 58 -5.74 7.11 -0.03
CA VAL A 58 -4.79 7.94 -0.76
C VAL A 58 -4.45 7.31 -2.11
N VAL A 59 -4.15 6.02 -2.14
CA VAL A 59 -3.80 5.31 -3.37
C VAL A 59 -4.99 5.29 -4.33
N LYS A 60 -6.19 5.03 -3.82
CA LYS A 60 -7.40 5.02 -4.64
C LYS A 60 -7.68 6.38 -5.26
N ALA A 61 -7.49 7.46 -4.50
CA ALA A 61 -7.68 8.82 -5.02
C ALA A 61 -6.69 9.13 -6.14
N ALA A 62 -5.42 8.75 -5.95
CA ALA A 62 -4.40 8.95 -6.97
C ALA A 62 -4.70 8.12 -8.23
N ALA A 63 -5.18 6.89 -8.07
CA ALA A 63 -5.53 6.02 -9.18
C ALA A 63 -6.72 6.57 -9.96
N SER A 64 -7.71 7.14 -9.27
CA SER A 64 -8.88 7.74 -9.92
C SER A 64 -8.52 8.88 -10.87
N ARG A 65 -7.48 9.64 -10.52
CA ARG A 65 -6.99 10.72 -11.40
C ARG A 65 -6.44 10.19 -12.72
N GLU A 66 -6.01 8.95 -12.76
CA GLU A 66 -5.45 8.31 -13.94
C GLU A 66 -6.43 7.34 -14.58
N ASP A 67 -7.70 7.35 -14.18
CA ASP A 67 -8.74 6.42 -14.66
C ASP A 67 -8.34 4.96 -14.44
N LYS A 68 -7.63 4.68 -13.37
CA LYS A 68 -7.20 3.32 -13.05
C LYS A 68 -7.95 2.78 -11.85
N LYS A 69 -8.20 1.48 -11.86
CA LYS A 69 -8.77 0.78 -10.73
C LYS A 69 -7.65 0.05 -10.00
N VAL A 70 -7.35 0.51 -8.79
CA VAL A 70 -6.24 -0.03 -8.00
C VAL A 70 -6.74 -0.44 -6.62
N VAL A 71 -6.32 -1.62 -6.19
CA VAL A 71 -6.61 -2.17 -4.86
C VAL A 71 -5.29 -2.39 -4.14
N VAL A 72 -5.22 -2.04 -2.86
CA VAL A 72 -4.04 -2.27 -2.04
C VAL A 72 -4.31 -3.43 -1.09
N GLU A 73 -3.40 -4.41 -1.09
CA GLU A 73 -3.42 -5.52 -0.13
C GLU A 73 -2.15 -5.47 0.71
N ILE A 74 -2.30 -5.60 2.01
CA ILE A 74 -1.17 -5.68 2.94
C ILE A 74 -1.01 -7.16 3.32
N ILE A 75 0.15 -7.69 3.01
CA ILE A 75 0.41 -9.13 3.19
C ILE A 75 1.33 -9.39 4.37
#